data_5dd2cf90657d07ac0ccf75e346b3900e
#
_entry.id   5dd2cf90657d07ac0ccf75e346b3900e
#
_cell.length_a   1.000
_cell.length_b   1.000
_cell.length_c   1.000
_cell.angle_alpha   90.00
_cell.angle_beta   90.00
_cell.angle_gamma   90.00
#
_symmetry.space_group_name_H-M   'P 1'
#
loop_
_entity.id
_entity.type
_entity.pdbx_description
1 polymer ?
#
loop_
_entity_poly.entity_id
_entity_poly.type
_entity_poly.pdbx_seq_one_letter_code
_entity_poly.pdbx_strand_id
1 'polypeptide(L)'
;MPNLKSLAKDTAIYGLSSIVARFVNYLLVPIQTMRFTADGGEYGVITNVYAYTALLIIVLTYGMETTFFRFMNKDGESRDKVYSTTLRMVGFTSLLFCILVVLFRQPLADIMGYGDHPEYVWVLFVTVGIDAFSCILFDYLRCIHRPIKFAVLKIAAIVLNILLNILYLIVMPELHLNPFGIYDSAFHLDVAWVFYINMFCTISTTLLLWRECKGITNGFDKLLCKRMLAYSMPIFVMGIAGQLNQCLSQILFPYLYDGTPREASTQLGIYGACIKVAMIMVMITQAFRFAYEPFVFGKSRD
;
A
#
# COMPACT_ATOMS: atom_id res chain seq x y z
N MET A 1 12.55 32.33 -0.11
CA MET A 1 11.22 31.73 0.18
C MET A 1 10.78 30.96 -1.07
N PRO A 2 10.36 29.73 -0.99
CA PRO A 2 9.80 29.05 -2.15
C PRO A 2 8.59 29.85 -2.63
N ASN A 3 8.55 30.09 -3.94
CA ASN A 3 7.48 30.88 -4.56
C ASN A 3 6.14 30.13 -4.32
N LEU A 4 5.13 30.78 -3.77
CA LEU A 4 3.82 30.17 -3.44
C LEU A 4 3.23 29.40 -4.62
N LYS A 5 3.48 29.90 -5.85
CA LYS A 5 3.09 29.22 -7.10
C LYS A 5 3.83 27.89 -7.32
N SER A 6 5.11 27.81 -6.97
CA SER A 6 5.87 26.56 -7.06
C SER A 6 5.38 25.52 -6.05
N LEU A 7 5.14 25.94 -4.79
CA LEU A 7 4.59 25.08 -3.76
C LEU A 7 3.20 24.56 -4.12
N ALA A 8 2.31 25.42 -4.64
CA ALA A 8 0.98 25.02 -5.09
C ALA A 8 1.05 24.02 -6.26
N LYS A 9 1.97 24.25 -7.22
CA LYS A 9 2.20 23.34 -8.34
C LYS A 9 2.68 21.97 -7.88
N ASP A 10 3.66 21.92 -6.99
CA ASP A 10 4.21 20.66 -6.47
C ASP A 10 3.14 19.89 -5.68
N THR A 11 2.39 20.58 -4.81
CA THR A 11 1.28 19.99 -4.06
C THR A 11 0.20 19.43 -4.98
N ALA A 12 -0.15 20.16 -6.05
CA ALA A 12 -1.12 19.69 -7.04
C ALA A 12 -0.63 18.44 -7.76
N ILE A 13 0.64 18.39 -8.17
CA ILE A 13 1.23 17.20 -8.83
C ILE A 13 1.20 15.98 -7.88
N TYR A 14 1.62 16.13 -6.62
CA TYR A 14 1.59 15.03 -5.64
C TYR A 14 0.16 14.57 -5.34
N GLY A 15 -0.77 15.51 -5.11
CA GLY A 15 -2.16 15.21 -4.82
C GLY A 15 -2.86 14.54 -6.00
N LEU A 16 -2.77 15.15 -7.18
CA LEU A 16 -3.41 14.63 -8.38
C LEU A 16 -2.85 13.27 -8.79
N SER A 17 -1.52 13.08 -8.77
CA SER A 17 -0.92 11.79 -9.08
C SER A 17 -1.37 10.69 -8.13
N SER A 18 -1.53 10.99 -6.83
CA SER A 18 -2.01 10.01 -5.83
C SER A 18 -3.50 9.67 -6.03
N ILE A 19 -4.33 10.65 -6.41
CA ILE A 19 -5.76 10.42 -6.69
C ILE A 19 -5.94 9.62 -7.98
N VAL A 20 -5.26 10.02 -9.05
CA VAL A 20 -5.27 9.30 -10.33
C VAL A 20 -4.78 7.86 -10.14
N ALA A 21 -3.71 7.68 -9.38
CA ALA A 21 -3.16 6.38 -9.04
C ALA A 21 -4.21 5.46 -8.38
N ARG A 22 -4.96 5.98 -7.42
CA ARG A 22 -6.05 5.22 -6.76
C ARG A 22 -7.18 4.94 -7.72
N PHE A 23 -7.63 5.95 -8.48
CA PHE A 23 -8.73 5.79 -9.44
C PHE A 23 -8.42 4.73 -10.49
N VAL A 24 -7.21 4.76 -11.05
CA VAL A 24 -6.76 3.78 -12.06
C VAL A 24 -6.68 2.37 -11.46
N ASN A 25 -6.25 2.22 -10.20
CA ASN A 25 -6.24 0.93 -9.52
C ASN A 25 -7.67 0.38 -9.28
N TYR A 26 -8.68 1.24 -9.15
CA TYR A 26 -10.09 0.80 -9.05
C TYR A 26 -10.63 0.16 -10.34
N LEU A 27 -10.00 0.41 -11.49
CA LEU A 27 -10.37 -0.25 -12.75
C LEU A 27 -10.09 -1.77 -12.72
N LEU A 28 -9.26 -2.25 -11.79
CA LEU A 28 -9.06 -3.68 -11.58
C LEU A 28 -10.26 -4.37 -10.92
N VAL A 29 -11.06 -3.64 -10.13
CA VAL A 29 -12.17 -4.22 -9.38
C VAL A 29 -13.20 -4.89 -10.29
N PRO A 30 -13.73 -4.25 -11.35
CA PRO A 30 -14.64 -4.92 -12.30
C PRO A 30 -14.02 -6.15 -12.94
N ILE A 31 -12.74 -6.07 -13.34
CA ILE A 31 -12.03 -7.19 -13.97
C ILE A 31 -11.91 -8.36 -13.01
N GLN A 32 -11.50 -8.11 -11.77
CA GLN A 32 -11.36 -9.14 -10.75
C GLN A 32 -12.72 -9.77 -10.38
N THR A 33 -13.76 -8.96 -10.18
CA THR A 33 -15.10 -9.46 -9.83
C THR A 33 -15.79 -10.21 -10.96
N MET A 34 -15.44 -9.93 -12.22
CA MET A 34 -15.94 -10.69 -13.38
C MET A 34 -15.24 -12.05 -13.54
N ARG A 35 -13.96 -12.13 -13.17
CA ARG A 35 -13.15 -13.34 -13.36
C ARG A 35 -13.13 -14.24 -12.13
N PHE A 36 -13.08 -13.66 -10.94
CA PHE A 36 -13.23 -14.37 -9.67
C PHE A 36 -14.71 -14.33 -9.28
N THR A 37 -15.42 -15.39 -9.61
CA THR A 37 -16.87 -15.47 -9.40
C THR A 37 -17.23 -15.41 -7.92
N ALA A 38 -18.38 -14.82 -7.61
CA ALA A 38 -18.87 -14.76 -6.23
C ALA A 38 -18.97 -16.15 -5.60
N ASP A 39 -19.46 -17.14 -6.35
CA ASP A 39 -19.68 -18.51 -5.86
C ASP A 39 -18.38 -19.24 -5.46
N GLY A 40 -17.22 -18.83 -5.99
CA GLY A 40 -15.90 -19.35 -5.61
C GLY A 40 -15.38 -18.79 -4.29
N GLY A 41 -15.85 -17.61 -3.86
CA GLY A 41 -15.35 -16.91 -2.69
C GLY A 41 -13.97 -16.25 -2.87
N GLU A 42 -13.38 -16.37 -4.05
CA GLU A 42 -11.99 -15.93 -4.35
C GLU A 42 -11.81 -14.42 -4.18
N TYR A 43 -12.79 -13.62 -4.59
CA TYR A 43 -12.73 -12.16 -4.38
C TYR A 43 -12.86 -11.78 -2.89
N GLY A 44 -13.52 -12.63 -2.08
CA GLY A 44 -13.55 -12.48 -0.63
C GLY A 44 -12.18 -12.69 0.01
N VAL A 45 -11.40 -13.66 -0.47
CA VAL A 45 -10.01 -13.88 -0.06
C VAL A 45 -9.18 -12.62 -0.37
N ILE A 46 -9.28 -12.09 -1.59
CA ILE A 46 -8.59 -10.85 -1.98
C ILE A 46 -8.97 -9.72 -1.02
N THR A 47 -10.26 -9.52 -0.76
CA THR A 47 -10.77 -8.47 0.13
C THR A 47 -10.24 -8.61 1.56
N ASN A 48 -10.29 -9.83 2.11
CA ASN A 48 -9.83 -10.12 3.47
C ASN A 48 -8.32 -9.89 3.64
N VAL A 49 -7.49 -10.49 2.77
CA VAL A 49 -6.03 -10.39 2.92
C VAL A 49 -5.55 -8.95 2.71
N TYR A 50 -6.16 -8.20 1.76
CA TYR A 50 -5.85 -6.76 1.62
C TYR A 50 -6.29 -5.92 2.83
N ALA A 51 -7.33 -6.31 3.57
CA ALA A 51 -7.70 -5.62 4.80
C ALA A 51 -6.61 -5.76 5.89
N TYR A 52 -6.01 -6.94 6.02
CA TYR A 52 -4.84 -7.15 6.89
C TYR A 52 -3.64 -6.32 6.43
N THR A 53 -3.34 -6.30 5.11
CA THR A 53 -2.22 -5.51 4.59
C THR A 53 -2.38 -4.02 4.85
N ALA A 54 -3.61 -3.51 4.77
CA ALA A 54 -3.92 -2.12 5.07
C ALA A 54 -3.71 -1.74 6.54
N LEU A 55 -3.87 -2.68 7.47
CA LEU A 55 -3.51 -2.49 8.87
C LEU A 55 -2.00 -2.60 9.09
N LEU A 56 -1.37 -3.61 8.49
CA LEU A 56 0.05 -3.89 8.64
C LEU A 56 0.94 -2.76 8.14
N ILE A 57 0.57 -2.06 7.07
CA ILE A 57 1.36 -0.91 6.58
C ILE A 57 1.45 0.20 7.65
N ILE A 58 0.36 0.47 8.38
CA ILE A 58 0.38 1.45 9.48
C ILE A 58 1.26 0.96 10.64
N VAL A 59 1.20 -0.35 10.95
CA VAL A 59 2.04 -0.94 12.00
C VAL A 59 3.53 -0.85 11.63
N LEU A 60 3.89 -1.12 10.37
CA LEU A 60 5.28 -1.12 9.92
C LEU A 60 5.86 0.28 9.68
N THR A 61 5.02 1.25 9.34
CA THR A 61 5.45 2.65 9.21
C THR A 61 5.41 3.40 10.54
N TYR A 62 4.65 2.90 11.53
CA TYR A 62 4.50 3.41 12.91
C TYR A 62 4.54 4.95 13.03
N GLY A 63 3.87 5.64 12.10
CA GLY A 63 3.77 7.11 12.07
C GLY A 63 5.04 7.83 11.61
N MET A 64 6.04 7.08 11.07
CA MET A 64 7.30 7.66 10.62
C MET A 64 7.16 8.56 9.40
N GLU A 65 6.17 8.38 8.54
CA GLU A 65 5.92 9.27 7.40
C GLU A 65 5.76 10.73 7.86
N THR A 66 4.80 10.99 8.74
CA THR A 66 4.54 12.33 9.28
C THR A 66 5.72 12.84 10.13
N THR A 67 6.30 11.95 10.94
CA THR A 67 7.46 12.26 11.78
C THR A 67 8.65 12.68 10.93
N PHE A 68 8.91 11.97 9.85
CA PHE A 68 10.00 12.26 8.92
C PHE A 68 9.87 13.67 8.33
N PHE A 69 8.68 14.03 7.81
CA PHE A 69 8.45 15.39 7.27
C PHE A 69 8.69 16.49 8.30
N ARG A 70 8.26 16.26 9.54
CA ARG A 70 8.47 17.23 10.61
C ARG A 70 9.95 17.42 10.92
N PHE A 71 10.69 16.33 11.11
CA PHE A 71 12.11 16.41 11.47
C PHE A 71 13.00 16.87 10.30
N MET A 72 12.65 16.54 9.06
CA MET A 72 13.33 17.06 7.86
C MET A 72 13.25 18.59 7.71
N ASN A 73 12.21 19.20 8.25
CA ASN A 73 11.97 20.65 8.18
C ASN A 73 12.21 21.36 9.51
N LYS A 74 12.73 20.66 10.52
CA LYS A 74 13.02 21.23 11.84
C LYS A 74 14.39 21.89 11.86
N ASP A 75 14.45 23.15 12.31
CA ASP A 75 15.70 23.88 12.48
C ASP A 75 16.63 23.17 13.50
N GLY A 76 17.92 23.14 13.19
CA GLY A 76 18.94 22.50 14.02
C GLY A 76 19.11 20.98 13.83
N GLU A 77 18.29 20.33 12.99
CA GLU A 77 18.45 18.90 12.64
C GLU A 77 19.15 18.77 11.27
N SER A 78 20.09 17.81 11.19
CA SER A 78 20.72 17.47 9.90
C SER A 78 19.78 16.62 9.07
N ARG A 79 19.36 17.10 7.90
CA ARG A 79 18.49 16.37 6.96
C ARG A 79 19.02 14.99 6.61
N ASP A 80 20.33 14.88 6.37
CA ASP A 80 20.98 13.63 6.02
C ASP A 80 20.91 12.60 7.16
N LYS A 81 21.10 13.06 8.42
CA LYS A 81 20.96 12.19 9.60
C LYS A 81 19.52 11.78 9.85
N VAL A 82 18.55 12.69 9.68
CA VAL A 82 17.12 12.37 9.79
C VAL A 82 16.76 11.29 8.78
N TYR A 83 17.14 11.47 7.51
CA TYR A 83 16.87 10.53 6.45
C TYR A 83 17.52 9.16 6.71
N SER A 84 18.82 9.14 6.99
CA SER A 84 19.56 7.91 7.24
C SER A 84 19.02 7.15 8.46
N THR A 85 18.71 7.87 9.56
CA THR A 85 18.15 7.26 10.77
C THR A 85 16.77 6.63 10.50
N THR A 86 15.87 7.37 9.84
CA THR A 86 14.52 6.88 9.50
C THR A 86 14.59 5.67 8.56
N LEU A 87 15.42 5.75 7.51
CA LEU A 87 15.54 4.68 6.53
C LEU A 87 16.08 3.39 7.15
N ARG A 88 17.06 3.50 8.06
CA ARG A 88 17.58 2.33 8.80
C ARG A 88 16.56 1.75 9.77
N MET A 89 15.81 2.60 10.48
CA MET A 89 14.79 2.13 11.41
C MET A 89 13.70 1.34 10.68
N VAL A 90 13.06 1.98 9.70
CA VAL A 90 11.98 1.34 8.94
C VAL A 90 12.52 0.17 8.12
N GLY A 91 13.70 0.28 7.53
CA GLY A 91 14.35 -0.82 6.81
C GLY A 91 14.64 -2.02 7.69
N PHE A 92 15.13 -1.83 8.91
CA PHE A 92 15.38 -2.92 9.86
C PHE A 92 14.08 -3.59 10.31
N THR A 93 13.06 -2.81 10.68
CA THR A 93 11.75 -3.36 11.13
C THR A 93 11.03 -4.08 10.00
N SER A 94 11.06 -3.54 8.78
CA SER A 94 10.48 -4.18 7.60
C SER A 94 11.20 -5.46 7.22
N LEU A 95 12.54 -5.47 7.24
CA LEU A 95 13.33 -6.66 6.96
C LEU A 95 13.08 -7.75 7.99
N LEU A 96 13.10 -7.40 9.28
CA LEU A 96 12.80 -8.35 10.36
C LEU A 96 11.39 -8.93 10.21
N PHE A 97 10.41 -8.10 9.90
CA PHE A 97 9.03 -8.52 9.63
C PHE A 97 8.97 -9.50 8.46
N CYS A 98 9.60 -9.19 7.32
CA CYS A 98 9.64 -10.10 6.16
C CYS A 98 10.27 -11.45 6.50
N ILE A 99 11.37 -11.46 7.25
CA ILE A 99 12.02 -12.70 7.70
C ILE A 99 11.06 -13.51 8.58
N LEU A 100 10.41 -12.88 9.57
CA LEU A 100 9.45 -13.55 10.45
C LEU A 100 8.26 -14.11 9.66
N VAL A 101 7.71 -13.36 8.72
CA VAL A 101 6.60 -13.82 7.86
C VAL A 101 6.99 -15.05 7.05
N VAL A 102 8.18 -15.07 6.45
CA VAL A 102 8.65 -16.23 5.68
C VAL A 102 8.91 -17.44 6.56
N LEU A 103 9.48 -17.25 7.77
CA LEU A 103 9.73 -18.33 8.72
C LEU A 103 8.42 -18.92 9.28
N PHE A 104 7.45 -18.08 9.59
CA PHE A 104 6.17 -18.48 10.19
C PHE A 104 5.02 -18.49 9.17
N ARG A 105 5.30 -18.69 7.88
CA ARG A 105 4.31 -18.66 6.81
C ARG A 105 3.12 -19.58 7.03
N GLN A 106 3.38 -20.85 7.45
CA GLN A 106 2.34 -21.84 7.67
C GLN A 106 1.48 -21.52 8.90
N PRO A 107 2.04 -21.29 10.10
CA PRO A 107 1.24 -20.89 11.27
C PRO A 107 0.41 -19.63 11.06
N LEU A 108 0.93 -18.65 10.31
CA LEU A 108 0.18 -17.42 9.98
C LEU A 108 -1.01 -17.73 9.07
N ALA A 109 -0.81 -18.56 8.05
CA ALA A 109 -1.88 -18.97 7.15
C ALA A 109 -2.95 -19.78 7.87
N ASP A 110 -2.56 -20.71 8.74
CA ASP A 110 -3.49 -21.53 9.53
C ASP A 110 -4.37 -20.66 10.45
N ILE A 111 -3.77 -19.66 11.14
CA ILE A 111 -4.51 -18.71 11.99
C ILE A 111 -5.53 -17.90 11.19
N MET A 112 -5.19 -17.54 9.95
CA MET A 112 -6.06 -16.74 9.07
C MET A 112 -7.07 -17.60 8.30
N GLY A 113 -7.05 -18.92 8.44
CA GLY A 113 -7.95 -19.85 7.74
C GLY A 113 -7.52 -20.15 6.29
N TYR A 114 -6.27 -19.88 5.93
CA TYR A 114 -5.70 -20.12 4.60
C TYR A 114 -4.57 -21.17 4.63
N GLY A 115 -4.69 -22.18 5.51
CA GLY A 115 -3.66 -23.22 5.71
C GLY A 115 -3.33 -24.01 4.44
N ASP A 116 -4.30 -24.22 3.54
CA ASP A 116 -4.11 -24.90 2.27
C ASP A 116 -3.39 -24.02 1.22
N HIS A 117 -3.42 -22.70 1.40
CA HIS A 117 -2.84 -21.69 0.50
C HIS A 117 -2.01 -20.65 1.27
N PRO A 118 -0.88 -21.05 1.90
CA PRO A 118 -0.06 -20.13 2.69
C PRO A 118 0.52 -18.97 1.86
N GLU A 119 0.62 -19.15 0.54
CA GLU A 119 1.07 -18.13 -0.41
C GLU A 119 0.18 -16.87 -0.39
N TYR A 120 -1.10 -16.98 -0.11
CA TYR A 120 -2.00 -15.83 -0.03
C TYR A 120 -1.58 -14.85 1.07
N VAL A 121 -1.04 -15.38 2.16
CA VAL A 121 -0.66 -14.59 3.32
C VAL A 121 0.78 -14.08 3.19
N TRP A 122 1.77 -14.98 3.01
CA TRP A 122 3.16 -14.57 3.06
C TRP A 122 3.57 -13.64 1.92
N VAL A 123 3.04 -13.85 0.71
CA VAL A 123 3.36 -12.99 -0.46
C VAL A 123 2.94 -11.55 -0.20
N LEU A 124 1.68 -11.34 0.24
CA LEU A 124 1.19 -9.99 0.50
C LEU A 124 1.85 -9.36 1.73
N PHE A 125 2.13 -10.12 2.78
CA PHE A 125 2.78 -9.57 3.98
C PHE A 125 4.22 -9.16 3.68
N VAL A 126 4.97 -9.93 2.90
CA VAL A 126 6.30 -9.53 2.41
C VAL A 126 6.20 -8.28 1.54
N THR A 127 5.19 -8.22 0.65
CA THR A 127 4.93 -7.03 -0.18
C THR A 127 4.74 -5.79 0.69
N VAL A 128 3.93 -5.87 1.75
CA VAL A 128 3.73 -4.75 2.68
C VAL A 128 5.01 -4.35 3.41
N GLY A 129 5.86 -5.31 3.77
CA GLY A 129 7.18 -5.02 4.36
C GLY A 129 8.06 -4.20 3.41
N ILE A 130 8.07 -4.55 2.12
CA ILE A 130 8.79 -3.81 1.09
C ILE A 130 8.14 -2.43 0.85
N ASP A 131 6.80 -2.36 0.85
CA ASP A 131 6.07 -1.10 0.68
C ASP A 131 6.35 -0.12 1.83
N ALA A 132 6.41 -0.59 3.07
CA ALA A 132 6.74 0.23 4.23
C ALA A 132 8.15 0.85 4.12
N PHE A 133 9.12 0.08 3.65
CA PHE A 133 10.45 0.60 3.35
C PHE A 133 10.42 1.63 2.22
N SER A 134 9.73 1.31 1.13
CA SER A 134 9.62 2.19 -0.05
C SER A 134 8.90 3.49 0.25
N CYS A 135 7.99 3.50 1.24
CA CYS A 135 7.26 4.70 1.65
C CYS A 135 8.22 5.81 2.05
N ILE A 136 9.25 5.52 2.84
CA ILE A 136 10.26 6.50 3.25
C ILE A 136 11.08 7.03 2.06
N LEU A 137 11.36 6.18 1.07
CA LEU A 137 12.03 6.62 -0.16
C LEU A 137 11.17 7.60 -0.98
N PHE A 138 9.87 7.33 -1.07
CA PHE A 138 8.93 8.25 -1.70
C PHE A 138 8.77 9.56 -0.92
N ASP A 139 8.74 9.51 0.40
CA ASP A 139 8.70 10.70 1.25
C ASP A 139 9.95 11.55 1.12
N TYR A 140 11.10 10.91 0.96
CA TYR A 140 12.34 11.62 0.66
C TYR A 140 12.25 12.38 -0.67
N LEU A 141 11.71 11.77 -1.74
CA LEU A 141 11.49 12.46 -3.01
C LEU A 141 10.59 13.70 -2.86
N ARG A 142 9.60 13.64 -1.96
CA ARG A 142 8.73 14.79 -1.64
C ARG A 142 9.50 15.88 -0.92
N CYS A 143 10.36 15.52 0.05
CA CYS A 143 11.18 16.46 0.80
C CYS A 143 12.23 17.20 -0.05
N ILE A 144 12.76 16.53 -1.08
CA ILE A 144 13.75 17.15 -2.01
C ILE A 144 13.10 17.79 -3.25
N HIS A 145 11.77 17.99 -3.21
CA HIS A 145 11.00 18.64 -4.28
C HIS A 145 11.21 18.02 -5.67
N ARG A 146 11.13 16.67 -5.76
CA ARG A 146 11.16 15.94 -7.04
C ARG A 146 9.80 15.35 -7.42
N PRO A 147 8.76 16.19 -7.65
CA PRO A 147 7.39 15.74 -7.86
C PRO A 147 7.22 14.88 -9.13
N ILE A 148 7.92 15.21 -10.20
CA ILE A 148 7.83 14.47 -11.47
C ILE A 148 8.33 13.04 -11.29
N LYS A 149 9.48 12.83 -10.63
CA LYS A 149 10.00 11.48 -10.39
C LYS A 149 9.05 10.67 -9.51
N PHE A 150 8.51 11.28 -8.45
CA PHE A 150 7.49 10.66 -7.59
C PHE A 150 6.26 10.22 -8.42
N ALA A 151 5.68 11.14 -9.20
CA ALA A 151 4.49 10.88 -9.98
C ALA A 151 4.71 9.79 -11.04
N VAL A 152 5.81 9.87 -11.79
CA VAL A 152 6.15 8.88 -12.83
C VAL A 152 6.31 7.49 -12.23
N LEU A 153 7.04 7.34 -11.13
CA LEU A 153 7.24 6.03 -10.50
C LEU A 153 5.93 5.46 -9.94
N LYS A 154 5.10 6.28 -9.28
CA LYS A 154 3.78 5.85 -8.76
C LYS A 154 2.84 5.43 -9.88
N ILE A 155 2.73 6.23 -10.94
CA ILE A 155 1.85 5.93 -12.07
C ILE A 155 2.37 4.70 -12.83
N ALA A 156 3.67 4.63 -13.10
CA ALA A 156 4.27 3.48 -13.80
C ALA A 156 4.05 2.16 -13.04
N ALA A 157 4.19 2.16 -11.71
CA ALA A 157 3.94 0.98 -10.88
C ALA A 157 2.48 0.50 -11.02
N ILE A 158 1.52 1.43 -11.00
CA ILE A 158 0.10 1.09 -11.09
C ILE A 158 -0.26 0.64 -12.50
N VAL A 159 0.23 1.34 -13.53
CA VAL A 159 -0.01 0.93 -14.92
C VAL A 159 0.57 -0.47 -15.17
N LEU A 160 1.79 -0.74 -14.69
CA LEU A 160 2.40 -2.06 -14.77
C LEU A 160 1.55 -3.13 -14.06
N ASN A 161 1.08 -2.84 -12.85
CA ASN A 161 0.22 -3.74 -12.09
C ASN A 161 -1.07 -4.06 -12.86
N ILE A 162 -1.73 -3.06 -13.42
CA ILE A 162 -2.96 -3.23 -14.19
C ILE A 162 -2.69 -4.04 -15.48
N LEU A 163 -1.65 -3.69 -16.23
CA LEU A 163 -1.30 -4.41 -17.45
C LEU A 163 -1.01 -5.89 -17.19
N LEU A 164 -0.25 -6.20 -16.14
CA LEU A 164 0.02 -7.59 -15.76
C LEU A 164 -1.23 -8.32 -15.28
N ASN A 165 -2.12 -7.66 -14.54
CA ASN A 165 -3.41 -8.25 -14.15
C ASN A 165 -4.33 -8.48 -15.36
N ILE A 166 -4.42 -7.56 -16.32
CA ILE A 166 -5.18 -7.75 -17.56
C ILE A 166 -4.57 -8.91 -18.36
N LEU A 167 -3.26 -8.97 -18.46
CA LEU A 167 -2.56 -10.05 -19.14
C LEU A 167 -2.90 -11.39 -18.51
N TYR A 168 -2.82 -11.51 -17.18
CA TYR A 168 -3.10 -12.73 -16.43
C TYR A 168 -4.58 -13.12 -16.48
N LEU A 169 -5.49 -12.17 -16.18
CA LEU A 169 -6.91 -12.46 -15.99
C LEU A 169 -7.71 -12.57 -17.29
N ILE A 170 -7.27 -11.90 -18.36
CA ILE A 170 -8.03 -11.81 -19.61
C ILE A 170 -7.25 -12.42 -20.76
N VAL A 171 -6.07 -11.88 -21.09
CA VAL A 171 -5.39 -12.17 -22.36
C VAL A 171 -4.89 -13.62 -22.41
N MET A 172 -4.23 -14.09 -21.36
CA MET A 172 -3.68 -15.46 -21.34
C MET A 172 -4.78 -16.54 -21.40
N PRO A 173 -5.87 -16.48 -20.60
CA PRO A 173 -6.94 -17.48 -20.69
C PRO A 173 -7.66 -17.46 -22.04
N GLU A 174 -7.95 -16.28 -22.61
CA GLU A 174 -8.64 -16.18 -23.91
C GLU A 174 -7.81 -16.68 -25.10
N LEU A 175 -6.51 -16.49 -25.05
CA LEU A 175 -5.58 -16.97 -26.07
C LEU A 175 -5.06 -18.39 -25.79
N HIS A 176 -5.52 -19.05 -24.73
CA HIS A 176 -5.04 -20.36 -24.25
C HIS A 176 -3.51 -20.41 -24.09
N LEU A 177 -2.90 -19.28 -23.68
CA LEU A 177 -1.47 -19.18 -23.46
C LEU A 177 -1.12 -19.58 -22.02
N ASN A 178 -0.25 -20.58 -21.89
CA ASN A 178 0.28 -21.02 -20.59
C ASN A 178 1.83 -21.13 -20.66
N PRO A 179 2.55 -19.99 -20.87
CA PRO A 179 3.97 -20.02 -21.16
C PRO A 179 4.85 -20.53 -20.01
N PHE A 180 4.35 -20.49 -18.77
CA PHE A 180 5.09 -20.86 -17.56
C PHE A 180 4.38 -21.92 -16.71
N GLY A 181 3.33 -22.59 -17.22
CA GLY A 181 2.54 -23.53 -16.43
C GLY A 181 1.79 -22.85 -15.28
N ILE A 182 1.37 -21.60 -15.48
CA ILE A 182 0.69 -20.78 -14.49
C ILE A 182 -0.74 -21.28 -14.22
N TYR A 183 -1.37 -21.83 -15.26
CA TYR A 183 -2.71 -22.38 -15.21
C TYR A 183 -2.65 -23.91 -15.20
N ASP A 184 -3.62 -24.52 -14.56
CA ASP A 184 -3.84 -25.95 -14.70
C ASP A 184 -4.41 -26.33 -16.08
N SER A 185 -4.70 -27.61 -16.29
CA SER A 185 -5.25 -28.11 -17.56
C SER A 185 -6.63 -27.53 -17.91
N ALA A 186 -7.35 -26.97 -16.95
CA ALA A 186 -8.66 -26.34 -17.10
C ALA A 186 -8.62 -24.81 -17.11
N PHE A 187 -7.43 -24.22 -17.12
CA PHE A 187 -7.21 -22.77 -17.05
C PHE A 187 -7.89 -22.08 -15.85
N HIS A 188 -7.91 -22.76 -14.69
CA HIS A 188 -8.39 -22.14 -13.46
C HIS A 188 -7.49 -20.99 -13.04
N LEU A 189 -8.13 -19.89 -12.62
CA LEU A 189 -7.46 -18.69 -12.11
C LEU A 189 -7.17 -18.88 -10.63
N ASP A 190 -5.91 -18.72 -10.22
CA ASP A 190 -5.52 -18.73 -8.81
C ASP A 190 -5.29 -17.29 -8.32
N VAL A 191 -5.88 -16.97 -7.17
CA VAL A 191 -5.74 -15.67 -6.49
C VAL A 191 -4.28 -15.33 -6.17
N ALA A 192 -3.44 -16.35 -5.90
CA ALA A 192 -2.03 -16.17 -5.60
C ALA A 192 -1.29 -15.33 -6.65
N TRP A 193 -1.62 -15.50 -7.93
CA TRP A 193 -0.95 -14.78 -9.02
C TRP A 193 -1.22 -13.28 -8.99
N VAL A 194 -2.40 -12.86 -8.55
CA VAL A 194 -2.71 -11.43 -8.33
C VAL A 194 -1.76 -10.85 -7.27
N PHE A 195 -1.46 -11.62 -6.22
CA PHE A 195 -0.55 -11.23 -5.17
C PHE A 195 0.92 -11.24 -5.62
N TYR A 196 1.33 -12.24 -6.41
CA TYR A 196 2.67 -12.28 -7.01
C TYR A 196 2.90 -11.11 -7.98
N ILE A 197 1.91 -10.73 -8.78
CA ILE A 197 1.98 -9.55 -9.66
C ILE A 197 2.17 -8.29 -8.82
N ASN A 198 1.43 -8.13 -7.72
CA ASN A 198 1.58 -7.00 -6.82
C ASN A 198 2.99 -6.95 -6.20
N MET A 199 3.49 -8.08 -5.71
CA MET A 199 4.84 -8.20 -5.17
C MET A 199 5.90 -7.84 -6.21
N PHE A 200 5.77 -8.33 -7.44
CA PHE A 200 6.69 -8.00 -8.54
C PHE A 200 6.71 -6.49 -8.84
N CYS A 201 5.55 -5.85 -8.89
CA CYS A 201 5.44 -4.41 -9.11
C CYS A 201 6.08 -3.60 -7.98
N THR A 202 5.87 -4.00 -6.72
CA THR A 202 6.47 -3.36 -5.55
C THR A 202 8.00 -3.52 -5.55
N ILE A 203 8.51 -4.72 -5.81
CA ILE A 203 9.97 -4.97 -5.91
C ILE A 203 10.56 -4.12 -7.04
N SER A 204 9.94 -4.12 -8.22
CA SER A 204 10.41 -3.36 -9.38
C SER A 204 10.48 -1.86 -9.07
N THR A 205 9.46 -1.32 -8.42
CA THR A 205 9.40 0.09 -8.01
C THR A 205 10.48 0.42 -6.98
N THR A 206 10.69 -0.46 -6.00
CA THR A 206 11.73 -0.28 -4.98
C THR A 206 13.13 -0.32 -5.59
N LEU A 207 13.36 -1.21 -6.57
CA LEU A 207 14.63 -1.26 -7.32
C LEU A 207 14.88 0.02 -8.11
N LEU A 208 13.86 0.63 -8.70
CA LEU A 208 14.00 1.92 -9.40
C LEU A 208 14.34 3.07 -8.43
N LEU A 209 14.03 2.91 -7.14
CA LEU A 209 14.39 3.84 -6.06
C LEU A 209 15.76 3.55 -5.41
N TRP A 210 16.53 2.55 -5.92
CA TRP A 210 17.81 2.16 -5.35
C TRP A 210 18.83 3.30 -5.20
N ARG A 211 18.76 4.30 -6.09
CA ARG A 211 19.64 5.47 -6.02
C ARG A 211 19.40 6.32 -4.77
N GLU A 212 18.19 6.36 -4.29
CA GLU A 212 17.78 7.08 -3.07
C GLU A 212 18.25 6.34 -1.81
N CYS A 213 18.41 5.02 -1.86
CA CYS A 213 18.93 4.23 -0.75
C CYS A 213 20.38 4.60 -0.35
N LYS A 214 21.14 5.29 -1.21
CA LYS A 214 22.50 5.74 -0.87
C LYS A 214 22.56 6.64 0.36
N GLY A 215 21.50 7.34 0.70
CA GLY A 215 21.39 8.13 1.93
C GLY A 215 21.52 7.33 3.23
N ILE A 216 21.43 5.99 3.18
CA ILE A 216 21.57 5.11 4.35
C ILE A 216 22.98 5.17 4.98
N THR A 217 24.00 5.59 4.22
CA THR A 217 25.41 5.66 4.67
C THR A 217 25.73 6.80 5.60
N ASN A 218 24.85 7.81 5.74
CA ASN A 218 25.10 9.04 6.49
C ASN A 218 25.07 8.90 8.03
N GLY A 219 25.09 7.66 8.54
CA GLY A 219 25.18 7.36 9.97
C GLY A 219 23.80 7.17 10.63
N PHE A 220 23.82 6.63 11.85
CA PHE A 220 22.63 6.42 12.68
C PHE A 220 22.76 7.21 13.98
N ASP A 221 21.77 8.02 14.30
CA ASP A 221 21.73 8.81 15.52
C ASP A 221 20.69 8.25 16.49
N LYS A 222 21.16 7.62 17.58
CA LYS A 222 20.29 6.99 18.59
C LYS A 222 19.41 8.02 19.33
N LEU A 223 19.95 9.23 19.59
CA LEU A 223 19.21 10.26 20.31
C LEU A 223 18.09 10.83 19.41
N LEU A 224 18.40 11.07 18.15
CA LEU A 224 17.42 11.47 17.14
C LEU A 224 16.33 10.39 16.98
N CYS A 225 16.72 9.13 16.86
CA CYS A 225 15.82 7.98 16.81
C CYS A 225 14.81 7.98 17.97
N LYS A 226 15.30 8.13 19.22
CA LYS A 226 14.43 8.17 20.40
C LYS A 226 13.44 9.33 20.36
N ARG A 227 13.89 10.52 19.95
CA ARG A 227 13.02 11.70 19.82
C ARG A 227 11.97 11.52 18.72
N MET A 228 12.34 10.93 17.59
CA MET A 228 11.43 10.63 16.49
C MET A 228 10.40 9.58 16.91
N LEU A 229 10.79 8.51 17.58
CA LEU A 229 9.88 7.50 18.11
C LEU A 229 8.90 8.07 19.13
N ALA A 230 9.37 8.89 20.06
CA ALA A 230 8.48 9.53 21.05
C ALA A 230 7.43 10.43 20.37
N TYR A 231 7.80 11.09 19.27
CA TYR A 231 6.85 11.90 18.51
C TYR A 231 5.91 11.06 17.63
N SER A 232 6.37 9.95 17.08
CA SER A 232 5.57 9.10 16.21
C SER A 232 4.49 8.30 16.95
N MET A 233 4.69 7.98 18.25
CA MET A 233 3.77 7.13 19.01
C MET A 233 2.31 7.62 19.06
N PRO A 234 2.00 8.89 19.36
CA PRO A 234 0.63 9.38 19.28
C PRO A 234 0.04 9.28 17.87
N ILE A 235 0.84 9.56 16.85
CA ILE A 235 0.43 9.48 15.43
C ILE A 235 0.13 8.03 15.05
N PHE A 236 0.95 7.09 15.52
CA PHE A 236 0.77 5.66 15.32
C PHE A 236 -0.55 5.17 15.92
N VAL A 237 -0.86 5.53 17.16
CA VAL A 237 -2.12 5.16 17.83
C VAL A 237 -3.33 5.71 17.06
N MET A 238 -3.27 6.97 16.64
CA MET A 238 -4.33 7.57 15.80
C MET A 238 -4.45 6.87 14.44
N GLY A 239 -3.32 6.53 13.82
CA GLY A 239 -3.28 5.80 12.55
C GLY A 239 -3.92 4.42 12.66
N ILE A 240 -3.57 3.64 13.69
CA ILE A 240 -4.19 2.33 13.95
C ILE A 240 -5.70 2.47 14.17
N ALA A 241 -6.13 3.38 15.03
CA ALA A 241 -7.56 3.58 15.30
C ALA A 241 -8.35 3.93 14.03
N GLY A 242 -7.78 4.82 13.20
CA GLY A 242 -8.37 5.20 11.92
C GLY A 242 -8.44 4.04 10.93
N GLN A 243 -7.38 3.23 10.84
CA GLN A 243 -7.33 2.09 9.93
C GLN A 243 -8.24 0.94 10.39
N LEU A 244 -8.28 0.65 11.69
CA LEU A 244 -9.21 -0.34 12.24
C LEU A 244 -10.66 0.03 11.92
N ASN A 245 -11.04 1.29 12.03
CA ASN A 245 -12.39 1.73 11.65
C ASN A 245 -12.73 1.45 10.17
N GLN A 246 -11.74 1.38 9.29
CA GLN A 246 -11.94 1.12 7.86
C GLN A 246 -11.92 -0.37 7.50
N CYS A 247 -11.07 -1.17 8.14
CA CYS A 247 -10.82 -2.56 7.72
C CYS A 247 -11.31 -3.62 8.71
N LEU A 248 -11.67 -3.25 9.94
CA LEU A 248 -12.04 -4.22 10.99
C LEU A 248 -13.22 -5.11 10.59
N SER A 249 -14.22 -4.55 9.92
CA SER A 249 -15.38 -5.31 9.42
C SER A 249 -14.94 -6.40 8.43
N GLN A 250 -14.00 -6.09 7.52
CA GLN A 250 -13.49 -7.06 6.54
C GLN A 250 -12.59 -8.12 7.17
N ILE A 251 -11.88 -7.78 8.24
CA ILE A 251 -11.03 -8.72 8.99
C ILE A 251 -11.89 -9.68 9.82
N LEU A 252 -12.88 -9.15 10.53
CA LEU A 252 -13.72 -9.93 11.45
C LEU A 252 -14.82 -10.72 10.75
N PHE A 253 -15.23 -10.33 9.56
CA PHE A 253 -16.36 -10.92 8.85
C PHE A 253 -16.29 -12.45 8.76
N PRO A 254 -15.16 -13.08 8.35
CA PRO A 254 -15.07 -14.55 8.25
C PRO A 254 -15.23 -15.27 9.59
N TYR A 255 -14.90 -14.60 10.71
CA TYR A 255 -14.98 -15.19 12.06
C TYR A 255 -16.35 -15.02 12.72
N LEU A 256 -17.13 -14.04 12.27
CA LEU A 256 -18.44 -13.71 12.83
C LEU A 256 -19.62 -14.23 11.99
N TYR A 257 -19.34 -14.71 10.80
CA TYR A 257 -20.37 -15.19 9.89
C TYR A 257 -20.82 -16.60 10.27
N ASP A 258 -22.13 -16.76 10.52
CA ASP A 258 -22.75 -18.05 10.81
C ASP A 258 -23.01 -18.83 9.50
N GLY A 259 -22.03 -19.63 9.06
CA GLY A 259 -22.12 -20.42 7.84
C GLY A 259 -20.80 -21.12 7.52
N THR A 260 -20.71 -21.67 6.32
CA THR A 260 -19.47 -22.32 5.86
C THR A 260 -18.40 -21.27 5.54
N PRO A 261 -17.09 -21.61 5.66
CA PRO A 261 -16.00 -20.69 5.29
C PRO A 261 -16.10 -20.16 3.86
N ARG A 262 -16.61 -20.98 2.93
CA ARG A 262 -16.84 -20.59 1.55
C ARG A 262 -17.94 -19.56 1.40
N GLU A 263 -19.08 -19.75 2.09
CA GLU A 263 -20.15 -18.75 2.12
C GLU A 263 -19.70 -17.43 2.73
N ALA A 264 -18.95 -17.48 3.83
CA ALA A 264 -18.36 -16.30 4.45
C ALA A 264 -17.46 -15.53 3.45
N SER A 265 -16.59 -16.23 2.71
CA SER A 265 -15.74 -15.61 1.68
C SER A 265 -16.56 -15.03 0.53
N THR A 266 -17.62 -15.74 0.08
CA THR A 266 -18.53 -15.25 -0.96
C THR A 266 -19.21 -13.94 -0.53
N GLN A 267 -19.79 -13.89 0.66
CA GLN A 267 -20.46 -12.70 1.18
C GLN A 267 -19.48 -11.55 1.44
N LEU A 268 -18.29 -11.86 1.92
CA LEU A 268 -17.22 -10.88 2.08
C LEU A 268 -16.76 -10.30 0.73
N GLY A 269 -16.74 -11.11 -0.32
CA GLY A 269 -16.45 -10.65 -1.67
C GLY A 269 -17.47 -9.62 -2.18
N ILE A 270 -18.77 -9.92 -2.01
CA ILE A 270 -19.86 -9.00 -2.34
C ILE A 270 -19.74 -7.70 -1.53
N TYR A 271 -19.56 -7.81 -0.22
CA TYR A 271 -19.37 -6.67 0.67
C TYR A 271 -18.16 -5.83 0.26
N GLY A 272 -17.02 -6.47 -0.03
CA GLY A 272 -15.81 -5.80 -0.50
C GLY A 272 -16.01 -5.04 -1.80
N ALA A 273 -16.72 -5.61 -2.78
CA ALA A 273 -17.07 -4.93 -4.03
C ALA A 273 -17.94 -3.70 -3.77
N CYS A 274 -18.96 -3.80 -2.90
CA CYS A 274 -19.81 -2.67 -2.51
C CYS A 274 -19.02 -1.55 -1.83
N ILE A 275 -18.08 -1.88 -0.92
CA ILE A 275 -17.19 -0.90 -0.29
C ILE A 275 -16.36 -0.17 -1.36
N LYS A 276 -15.83 -0.88 -2.35
CA LYS A 276 -15.03 -0.26 -3.42
C LYS A 276 -15.86 0.77 -4.20
N VAL A 277 -17.12 0.48 -4.50
CA VAL A 277 -18.03 1.45 -5.14
C VAL A 277 -18.24 2.68 -4.21
N ALA A 278 -18.51 2.46 -2.93
CA ALA A 278 -18.68 3.53 -1.96
C ALA A 278 -17.42 4.41 -1.81
N MET A 279 -16.24 3.83 -1.92
CA MET A 279 -14.97 4.57 -1.85
C MET A 279 -14.76 5.57 -3.01
N ILE A 280 -15.44 5.42 -4.14
CA ILE A 280 -15.42 6.42 -5.21
C ILE A 280 -15.90 7.79 -4.68
N MET A 281 -16.91 7.80 -3.82
CA MET A 281 -17.40 9.03 -3.16
C MET A 281 -16.32 9.66 -2.27
N VAL A 282 -15.54 8.84 -1.56
CA VAL A 282 -14.43 9.33 -0.73
C VAL A 282 -13.36 9.98 -1.60
N MET A 283 -13.04 9.40 -2.76
CA MET A 283 -12.07 9.99 -3.70
C MET A 283 -12.56 11.32 -4.27
N ILE A 284 -13.85 11.44 -4.64
CA ILE A 284 -14.44 12.70 -5.09
C ILE A 284 -14.33 13.76 -4.00
N THR A 285 -14.67 13.40 -2.76
CA THR A 285 -14.56 14.30 -1.60
C THR A 285 -13.11 14.73 -1.36
N GLN A 286 -12.14 13.83 -1.48
CA GLN A 286 -10.72 14.15 -1.37
C GLN A 286 -10.25 15.09 -2.48
N ALA A 287 -10.67 14.84 -3.74
CA ALA A 287 -10.35 15.72 -4.86
C ALA A 287 -10.90 17.13 -4.64
N PHE A 288 -12.14 17.23 -4.15
CA PHE A 288 -12.75 18.51 -3.78
C PHE A 288 -11.98 19.23 -2.67
N ARG A 289 -11.58 18.53 -1.60
CA ARG A 289 -10.76 19.09 -0.52
C ARG A 289 -9.44 19.66 -1.05
N PHE A 290 -8.72 18.93 -1.90
CA PHE A 290 -7.47 19.41 -2.49
C PHE A 290 -7.63 20.70 -3.29
N ALA A 291 -8.77 20.85 -3.98
CA ALA A 291 -9.08 22.06 -4.73
C ALA A 291 -9.52 23.24 -3.84
N TYR A 292 -10.24 22.94 -2.76
CA TYR A 292 -10.84 23.91 -1.86
C TYR A 292 -9.89 24.46 -0.79
N GLU A 293 -9.03 23.61 -0.23
CA GLU A 293 -8.09 23.98 0.87
C GLU A 293 -7.22 25.22 0.52
N PRO A 294 -6.56 25.30 -0.66
CA PRO A 294 -5.77 26.49 -1.00
C PRO A 294 -6.61 27.77 -1.09
N PHE A 295 -7.87 27.65 -1.50
CA PHE A 295 -8.78 28.80 -1.63
C PHE A 295 -9.20 29.36 -0.28
N VAL A 296 -9.53 28.48 0.67
CA VAL A 296 -9.93 28.88 2.03
C VAL A 296 -8.77 29.47 2.81
N PHE A 297 -7.63 28.77 2.81
CA PHE A 297 -6.44 29.21 3.56
C PHE A 297 -5.70 30.38 2.88
N GLY A 298 -5.88 30.59 1.58
CA GLY A 298 -5.38 31.76 0.87
C GLY A 298 -6.08 33.06 1.25
N LYS A 299 -7.38 33.00 1.56
CA LYS A 299 -8.19 34.18 1.93
C LYS A 299 -8.08 34.61 3.40
N SER A 300 -7.54 33.76 4.28
CA SER A 300 -7.40 34.09 5.72
C SER A 300 -6.17 34.93 6.04
N ARG A 301 -5.48 35.52 5.04
CA ARG A 301 -4.32 36.40 5.20
C ARG A 301 -4.59 37.87 4.87
N ASP A 302 -5.81 38.23 4.52
CA ASP A 302 -6.34 39.59 4.46
C ASP A 302 -7.31 39.80 5.65
#